data_d9661013533a7d0482643db1f8fa1eb0
#
_entry.id   d9661013533a7d0482643db1f8fa1eb0
#
_cell.length_a   1.000
_cell.length_b   1.000
_cell.length_c   1.000
_cell.angle_alpha   90.00
_cell.angle_beta   90.00
_cell.angle_gamma   90.00
#
_symmetry.space_group_name_H-M   'P 1'
#
loop_
_entity.id
_entity.type
_entity.pdbx_description
1 polymer ?
#
loop_
_entity_poly.entity_id
_entity_poly.type
_entity_poly.pdbx_seq_one_letter_code
_entity_poly.pdbx_strand_id
1 'polypeptide(L)'
;RPLHASQSLRTAARGHSRAMLEHGFFAHESLDGTAFSERIRRHYSNRGWMKWSVGEALLAGTGDTLEPRAIVATWLDSPSHREILMSATWRETGIGALYAPTAPNEYRGAETIVVTADFGLREGRTTTS
;
A
#
# COMPACT_ATOMS: atom_id res chain seq x y z
N ARG A 1 15.76 12.03 -3.61
CA ARG A 1 16.31 10.70 -3.92
C ARG A 1 15.27 9.82 -4.56
N PRO A 2 15.65 9.06 -5.58
CA PRO A 2 14.72 8.13 -6.20
C PRO A 2 14.36 6.99 -5.25
N LEU A 3 13.11 6.52 -5.40
CA LEU A 3 12.65 5.35 -4.68
C LEU A 3 13.14 4.10 -5.40
N HIS A 4 13.50 3.08 -4.62
CA HIS A 4 13.86 1.78 -5.16
C HIS A 4 12.73 0.80 -4.94
N ALA A 5 12.51 -0.07 -5.90
CA ALA A 5 11.50 -1.12 -5.78
C ALA A 5 11.93 -2.13 -4.71
N SER A 6 10.99 -2.54 -3.88
CA SER A 6 11.19 -3.54 -2.85
C SER A 6 10.21 -4.69 -3.04
N GLN A 7 10.75 -5.89 -3.21
CA GLN A 7 9.91 -7.09 -3.34
C GLN A 7 9.11 -7.34 -2.05
N SER A 8 9.71 -7.08 -0.91
CA SER A 8 9.04 -7.25 0.39
C SER A 8 7.84 -6.32 0.51
N LEU A 9 8.01 -5.05 0.13
CA LEU A 9 6.90 -4.09 0.17
C LEU A 9 5.85 -4.43 -0.88
N ARG A 10 6.26 -4.90 -2.04
CA ARG A 10 5.31 -5.31 -3.08
C ARG A 10 4.46 -6.48 -2.60
N THR A 11 5.08 -7.46 -1.94
CA THR A 11 4.34 -8.61 -1.39
C THR A 11 3.31 -8.15 -0.37
N ALA A 12 3.71 -7.25 0.53
CA ALA A 12 2.80 -6.68 1.52
C ALA A 12 1.64 -5.94 0.85
N ALA A 13 1.95 -5.09 -0.13
CA ALA A 13 0.94 -4.29 -0.83
C ALA A 13 -0.05 -5.16 -1.60
N ARG A 14 0.44 -6.16 -2.33
CA ARG A 14 -0.44 -7.06 -3.10
C ARG A 14 -1.34 -7.88 -2.18
N GLY A 15 -0.80 -8.35 -1.07
CA GLY A 15 -1.58 -9.10 -0.09
C GLY A 15 -2.73 -8.28 0.48
N HIS A 16 -2.47 -7.02 0.77
CA HIS A 16 -3.52 -6.13 1.30
C HIS A 16 -4.57 -5.81 0.24
N SER A 17 -4.16 -5.51 -0.98
CA SER A 17 -5.11 -5.27 -2.08
C SER A 17 -5.99 -6.49 -2.31
N ARG A 18 -5.40 -7.70 -2.26
CA ARG A 18 -6.17 -8.94 -2.40
C ARG A 18 -7.19 -9.07 -1.28
N ALA A 19 -6.80 -8.83 -0.05
CA ALA A 19 -7.69 -8.92 1.10
C ALA A 19 -8.85 -7.93 0.97
N MET A 20 -8.56 -6.69 0.57
CA MET A 20 -9.58 -5.67 0.39
C MET A 20 -10.61 -6.10 -0.67
N LEU A 21 -10.14 -6.65 -1.79
CA LEU A 21 -11.05 -7.10 -2.85
C LEU A 21 -11.86 -8.33 -2.46
N GLU A 22 -11.21 -9.33 -1.88
CA GLU A 22 -11.88 -10.59 -1.54
C GLU A 22 -12.90 -10.43 -0.44
N HIS A 23 -12.60 -9.59 0.54
CA HIS A 23 -13.47 -9.40 1.72
C HIS A 23 -14.30 -8.13 1.67
N GLY A 24 -14.10 -7.32 0.64
CA GLY A 24 -14.95 -6.16 0.39
C GLY A 24 -14.82 -5.06 1.43
N PHE A 25 -13.58 -4.66 1.75
CA PHE A 25 -13.35 -3.53 2.65
C PHE A 25 -12.29 -2.59 2.06
N PHE A 26 -12.24 -1.38 2.60
CA PHE A 26 -11.27 -0.38 2.16
C PHE A 26 -10.75 0.35 3.38
N ALA A 27 -9.59 -0.08 3.89
CA ALA A 27 -9.00 0.47 5.10
C ALA A 27 -7.54 0.08 5.19
N HIS A 28 -6.76 0.87 5.91
CA HIS A 28 -5.36 0.52 6.18
C HIS A 28 -5.25 -0.71 7.07
N GLU A 29 -6.15 -0.85 8.03
CA GLU A 29 -6.16 -1.98 8.94
C GLU A 29 -6.68 -3.24 8.27
N SER A 30 -6.16 -4.38 8.70
CA SER A 30 -6.68 -5.68 8.28
C SER A 30 -8.00 -5.96 8.96
N LEU A 31 -8.76 -6.93 8.45
CA LEU A 31 -10.08 -7.27 9.02
C LEU A 31 -9.98 -7.70 10.49
N ASP A 32 -8.88 -8.30 10.88
CA ASP A 32 -8.66 -8.73 12.27
C ASP A 32 -8.18 -7.60 13.18
N GLY A 33 -8.10 -6.37 12.65
CA GLY A 33 -7.67 -5.22 13.42
C GLY A 33 -6.16 -4.97 13.40
N THR A 34 -5.39 -5.78 12.68
CA THR A 34 -3.94 -5.59 12.58
C THR A 34 -3.64 -4.25 11.90
N ALA A 35 -2.83 -3.41 12.55
CA ALA A 35 -2.42 -2.13 12.00
C ALA A 35 -1.57 -2.32 10.75
N PHE A 36 -1.60 -1.32 9.84
CA PHE A 36 -0.88 -1.46 8.57
C PHE A 36 0.64 -1.61 8.79
N SER A 37 1.20 -0.92 9.75
CA SER A 37 2.63 -1.02 10.03
C SER A 37 3.03 -2.43 10.47
N GLU A 38 2.20 -3.08 11.27
CA GLU A 38 2.45 -4.45 11.70
C GLU A 38 2.30 -5.45 10.56
N ARG A 39 1.31 -5.22 9.69
CA ARG A 39 1.12 -6.04 8.49
C ARG A 39 2.33 -5.94 7.57
N ILE A 40 2.82 -4.72 7.34
CA ILE A 40 3.98 -4.49 6.48
C ILE A 40 5.22 -5.09 7.10
N ARG A 41 5.38 -4.97 8.42
CA ARG A 41 6.55 -5.47 9.13
C ARG A 41 6.74 -6.99 8.96
N ARG A 42 5.67 -7.72 8.75
CA ARG A 42 5.75 -9.18 8.51
C ARG A 42 6.51 -9.53 7.24
N HIS A 43 6.56 -8.61 6.29
CA HIS A 43 7.26 -8.80 5.02
C HIS A 43 8.50 -7.93 4.92
N TYR A 44 8.43 -6.73 5.46
CA TYR A 44 9.48 -5.73 5.42
C TYR A 44 9.97 -5.54 6.85
N SER A 45 10.81 -6.46 7.29
CA SER A 45 11.20 -6.58 8.69
C SER A 45 12.03 -5.40 9.18
N ASN A 46 11.80 -5.03 10.44
CA ASN A 46 12.61 -4.02 11.12
C ASN A 46 13.86 -4.63 11.76
N ARG A 47 13.98 -5.94 11.72
CA ARG A 47 15.05 -6.67 12.40
C ARG A 47 16.41 -6.33 11.80
N GLY A 48 17.35 -5.90 12.66
CA GLY A 48 18.71 -5.57 12.24
C GLY A 48 18.86 -4.15 11.69
N TRP A 49 17.83 -3.34 11.78
CA TRP A 49 17.87 -1.94 11.29
C TRP A 49 17.75 -0.97 12.44
N MET A 50 18.57 0.09 12.42
CA MET A 50 18.52 1.12 13.46
C MET A 50 17.32 2.05 13.24
N LYS A 51 16.99 2.33 11.98
CA LYS A 51 15.82 3.11 11.62
C LYS A 51 14.92 2.28 10.73
N TRP A 52 13.65 2.30 11.02
CA TRP A 52 12.63 1.59 10.25
C TRP A 52 11.34 2.40 10.32
N SER A 53 10.79 2.69 9.17
CA SER A 53 9.53 3.42 9.08
C SER A 53 8.79 2.99 7.83
N VAL A 54 7.47 2.99 7.90
CA VAL A 54 6.64 2.62 6.76
C VAL A 54 5.46 3.58 6.63
N GLY A 55 5.00 3.71 5.40
CA GLY A 55 3.81 4.48 5.08
C GLY A 55 2.98 3.73 4.06
N GLU A 56 1.73 4.13 3.92
CA GLU A 56 0.83 3.47 2.99
C GLU A 56 -0.16 4.45 2.41
N ALA A 57 -0.44 4.28 1.13
CA ALA A 57 -1.53 5.00 0.46
C ALA A 57 -2.43 3.97 -0.21
N LEU A 58 -3.73 4.20 -0.12
CA LEU A 58 -4.74 3.30 -0.68
C LEU A 58 -5.59 4.04 -1.70
N LEU A 59 -5.99 3.34 -2.75
CA LEU A 59 -6.91 3.89 -3.73
C LEU A 59 -7.81 2.79 -4.27
N ALA A 60 -9.05 3.14 -4.54
CA ALA A 60 -9.99 2.24 -5.19
C ALA A 60 -10.72 2.99 -6.30
N GLY A 61 -10.98 2.30 -7.40
CA GLY A 61 -11.78 2.82 -8.50
C GLY A 61 -12.83 1.80 -8.88
N THR A 62 -14.04 2.27 -9.16
CA THR A 62 -15.15 1.41 -9.61
C THR A 62 -15.78 2.05 -10.85
N GLY A 63 -16.39 1.19 -11.70
CA GLY A 63 -17.08 1.68 -12.89
C GLY A 63 -16.18 2.52 -13.79
N ASP A 64 -16.54 3.77 -14.01
CA ASP A 64 -15.83 4.65 -14.93
C ASP A 64 -14.45 5.08 -14.45
N THR A 65 -14.12 4.79 -13.19
CA THR A 65 -12.84 5.22 -12.60
C THR A 65 -11.82 4.10 -12.55
N LEU A 66 -11.92 3.13 -13.46
CA LEU A 66 -10.99 1.99 -13.50
C LEU A 66 -9.68 2.30 -14.23
N GLU A 67 -9.63 3.39 -14.97
CA GLU A 67 -8.42 3.78 -15.71
C GLU A 67 -7.28 4.09 -14.74
N PRO A 68 -6.12 3.42 -14.86
CA PRO A 68 -4.99 3.67 -13.96
C PRO A 68 -4.55 5.12 -13.90
N ARG A 69 -4.60 5.84 -15.04
CA ARG A 69 -4.22 7.26 -15.06
C ARG A 69 -5.17 8.11 -14.25
N ALA A 70 -6.48 7.82 -14.34
CA ALA A 70 -7.47 8.55 -13.57
C ALA A 70 -7.28 8.31 -12.07
N ILE A 71 -6.91 7.09 -11.72
CA ILE A 71 -6.65 6.71 -10.33
C ILE A 71 -5.45 7.47 -9.78
N VAL A 72 -4.36 7.50 -10.53
CA VAL A 72 -3.15 8.24 -10.13
C VAL A 72 -3.44 9.73 -10.03
N ALA A 73 -4.20 10.28 -10.98
CA ALA A 73 -4.58 11.69 -10.96
C ALA A 73 -5.39 12.02 -9.70
N THR A 74 -6.32 11.14 -9.33
CA THR A 74 -7.10 11.31 -8.11
C THR A 74 -6.20 11.34 -6.87
N TRP A 75 -5.20 10.45 -6.82
CA TRP A 75 -4.23 10.44 -5.73
C TRP A 75 -3.48 11.76 -5.63
N LEU A 76 -3.00 12.26 -6.76
CA LEU A 76 -2.22 13.50 -6.79
C LEU A 76 -3.06 14.73 -6.42
N ASP A 77 -4.37 14.65 -6.64
CA ASP A 77 -5.29 15.74 -6.26
C ASP A 77 -5.61 15.74 -4.76
N SER A 78 -5.34 14.64 -4.07
CA SER A 78 -5.56 14.58 -2.62
C SER A 78 -4.28 15.04 -1.90
N PRO A 79 -4.34 16.13 -1.10
CA PRO A 79 -3.15 16.60 -0.38
C PRO A 79 -2.49 15.55 0.49
N SER A 80 -3.28 14.75 1.20
CA SER A 80 -2.73 13.72 2.09
C SER A 80 -2.00 12.62 1.32
N HIS A 81 -2.57 12.17 0.20
CA HIS A 81 -1.92 11.15 -0.64
C HIS A 81 -0.67 11.70 -1.29
N ARG A 82 -0.74 12.95 -1.79
CA ARG A 82 0.41 13.59 -2.42
C ARG A 82 1.55 13.74 -1.42
N GLU A 83 1.24 14.11 -0.19
CA GLU A 83 2.24 14.27 0.86
C GLU A 83 3.02 12.97 1.08
N ILE A 84 2.32 11.84 1.16
CA ILE A 84 2.97 10.53 1.31
C ILE A 84 3.83 10.22 0.09
N LEU A 85 3.27 10.37 -1.11
CA LEU A 85 3.97 10.03 -2.35
C LEU A 85 5.21 10.87 -2.57
N MET A 86 5.17 12.13 -2.18
CA MET A 86 6.26 13.08 -2.42
C MET A 86 7.23 13.20 -1.26
N SER A 87 7.02 12.43 -0.19
CA SER A 87 7.87 12.51 0.99
C SER A 87 9.31 12.08 0.68
N ALA A 88 10.27 12.89 1.09
CA ALA A 88 11.68 12.58 0.94
C ALA A 88 12.16 11.53 1.95
N THR A 89 11.31 11.13 2.89
CA THR A 89 11.62 10.13 3.90
C THR A 89 11.84 8.75 3.28
N TRP A 90 11.00 8.41 2.30
CA TRP A 90 10.97 7.04 1.78
C TRP A 90 12.14 6.74 0.86
N ARG A 91 12.64 5.52 0.95
CA ARG A 91 13.72 5.01 0.10
C ARG A 91 13.28 3.84 -0.75
N GLU A 92 12.23 3.15 -0.33
CA GLU A 92 11.75 1.95 -1.01
C GLU A 92 10.24 2.00 -1.16
N THR A 93 9.71 1.34 -2.19
CA THR A 93 8.29 1.25 -2.42
C THR A 93 7.91 -0.09 -3.05
N GLY A 94 6.68 -0.51 -2.77
CA GLY A 94 6.06 -1.64 -3.43
C GLY A 94 4.61 -1.33 -3.67
N ILE A 95 4.12 -1.62 -4.86
CA ILE A 95 2.75 -1.31 -5.26
C ILE A 95 2.04 -2.59 -5.65
N GLY A 96 0.84 -2.77 -5.13
CA GLY A 96 -0.05 -3.88 -5.47
C GLY A 96 -1.36 -3.37 -6.02
N ALA A 97 -1.57 -3.54 -7.32
CA ALA A 97 -2.81 -3.17 -7.99
C ALA A 97 -3.54 -4.45 -8.39
N LEU A 98 -4.78 -4.62 -7.98
CA LEU A 98 -5.57 -5.80 -8.29
C LEU A 98 -6.96 -5.40 -8.76
N TYR A 99 -7.50 -6.23 -9.64
CA TYR A 99 -8.78 -6.02 -10.28
C TYR A 99 -9.73 -7.18 -9.96
N ALA A 100 -11.00 -6.86 -9.77
CA ALA A 100 -12.05 -7.87 -9.66
C ALA A 100 -13.26 -7.42 -10.50
N PRO A 101 -13.84 -8.34 -11.30
CA PRO A 101 -15.04 -7.99 -12.08
C PRO A 101 -16.24 -7.69 -11.18
N THR A 102 -16.28 -8.29 -10.00
CA THR A 102 -17.29 -8.01 -8.98
C THR A 102 -16.59 -8.07 -7.62
N ALA A 103 -16.75 -7.02 -6.82
CA ALA A 103 -16.18 -7.00 -5.48
C ALA A 103 -17.30 -6.85 -4.47
N PRO A 104 -17.27 -7.66 -3.37
CA PRO A 104 -18.40 -7.73 -2.44
C PRO A 104 -18.45 -6.57 -1.46
N ASN A 105 -19.46 -6.58 -0.62
CA ASN A 105 -19.65 -5.72 0.55
C ASN A 105 -19.50 -4.24 0.21
N GLU A 106 -18.46 -3.58 0.69
CA GLU A 106 -18.29 -2.14 0.48
C GLU A 106 -18.31 -1.73 -0.99
N TYR A 107 -17.86 -2.61 -1.88
CA TYR A 107 -17.83 -2.34 -3.31
C TYR A 107 -19.13 -2.67 -4.03
N ARG A 108 -20.11 -3.24 -3.32
CA ARG A 108 -21.49 -3.48 -3.80
C ARG A 108 -21.57 -4.30 -5.09
N GLY A 109 -20.65 -5.22 -5.27
CA GLY A 109 -20.64 -6.07 -6.46
C GLY A 109 -20.11 -5.39 -7.71
N ALA A 110 -19.57 -4.19 -7.59
CA ALA A 110 -19.09 -3.44 -8.73
C ALA A 110 -17.75 -3.96 -9.24
N GLU A 111 -17.51 -3.73 -10.53
CA GLU A 111 -16.19 -3.89 -11.11
C GLU A 111 -15.24 -2.93 -10.41
N THR A 112 -14.14 -3.45 -9.86
CA THR A 112 -13.30 -2.67 -8.95
C THR A 112 -11.82 -2.92 -9.18
N ILE A 113 -11.03 -1.85 -9.10
CA ILE A 113 -9.58 -1.96 -8.98
C ILE A 113 -9.18 -1.34 -7.64
N VAL A 114 -8.30 -2.00 -6.91
CA VAL A 114 -7.71 -1.41 -5.70
C VAL A 114 -6.22 -1.37 -5.83
N VAL A 115 -5.62 -0.33 -5.27
CA VAL A 115 -4.19 -0.13 -5.30
C VAL A 115 -3.72 0.14 -3.88
N THR A 116 -2.73 -0.62 -3.44
CA THR A 116 -2.01 -0.36 -2.21
C THR A 116 -0.60 0.05 -2.60
N ALA A 117 -0.14 1.20 -2.13
CA ALA A 117 1.24 1.62 -2.29
C ALA A 117 1.87 1.67 -0.90
N ASP A 118 2.83 0.79 -0.67
CA ASP A 118 3.55 0.73 0.58
C ASP A 118 4.93 1.34 0.39
N PHE A 119 5.36 2.13 1.39
CA PHE A 119 6.62 2.85 1.37
C PHE A 119 7.41 2.49 2.60
N GLY A 120 8.73 2.50 2.45
CA GLY A 120 9.58 2.12 3.56
C GLY A 120 10.90 2.87 3.61
N LEU A 121 11.42 2.92 4.81
CA LEU A 121 12.77 3.41 5.11
C LEU A 121 13.42 2.39 6.04
N ARG A 122 14.57 1.89 5.64
CA ARG A 122 15.43 1.09 6.51
C ARG A 122 16.83 1.64 6.38
N GLU A 123 17.40 2.10 7.49
CA GLU A 123 18.74 2.68 7.51
C GLU A 123 19.52 2.20 8.72
N GLY A 124 20.82 2.12 8.55
CA GLY A 124 21.72 1.82 9.62
C GLY A 124 21.61 0.41 10.12
N ARG A 125 22.55 -0.43 9.74
CA ARG A 125 22.58 -1.80 10.25
C ARG A 125 23.00 -1.82 11.71
N THR A 126 22.35 -2.65 12.49
CA THR A 126 22.81 -2.88 13.85
C THR A 126 24.07 -3.74 13.80
N THR A 127 24.99 -3.47 14.73
CA THR A 127 26.27 -4.17 14.75
C THR A 127 26.26 -5.35 15.74
N THR A 128 25.11 -5.77 16.16
CA THR A 128 25.00 -6.92 17.05
C THR A 128 25.41 -8.19 16.33
N SER A 129 26.36 -8.84 16.89
CA SER A 129 26.82 -10.14 16.41
C SER A 129 25.95 -11.26 16.96
#